data_2f556580e1e51be5a2c4728ef7944376
#
_entry.id   2f556580e1e51be5a2c4728ef7944376
#
_cell.length_a   1.000
_cell.length_b   1.000
_cell.length_c   1.000
_cell.angle_alpha   90.00
_cell.angle_beta   90.00
_cell.angle_gamma   90.00
#
_symmetry.space_group_name_H-M   'P 1'
#
loop_
_entity.id
_entity.type
_entity.pdbx_description
1 polymer ?
#
loop_
_entity_poly.entity_id
_entity_poly.type
_entity_poly.pdbx_seq_one_letter_code
_entity_poly.pdbx_strand_id
1 'polypeptide(L)'
;MERMNRRIERNKNRNHNGNQNGDQNEKRHRKRSRGNMKAENARISAVRLYLHYISIHIRSAMQYKTSFFLTTLGQFLFSFNVFMGITFMFQRFHEVKGFTYSEVLICYALVLVEFSLAEMFARGFDSFSGMVRHAEFDRVLVRPRNEILQVLGSKFELSRIGRSFQAIILFIYGVMHVQIDWNLPRILTVIFMLIGGAAVFSGLFMVYAALCFFTLDGLEFMNVLTDGAREYGKYPIGIYGKRMLQFCTVIVPYALIQYYPLLYLLGRTTSLLNMVMPLFAVIFLIPCYVLWRVGVRHYKSSGS
;
A
#
# COMPACT_ATOMS: atom_id res chain seq x y z
N MET A 1 81.23 -9.58 8.74
CA MET A 1 80.08 -10.52 8.97
C MET A 1 78.84 -9.83 9.56
N GLU A 2 78.95 -8.91 10.48
CA GLU A 2 77.79 -8.28 11.17
C GLU A 2 76.89 -7.40 10.26
N ARG A 3 77.41 -6.73 9.24
CA ARG A 3 76.61 -5.96 8.25
C ARG A 3 75.76 -6.80 7.34
N MET A 4 76.12 -8.02 7.08
CA MET A 4 75.40 -8.96 6.20
C MET A 4 74.25 -9.61 6.95
N ASN A 5 74.37 -9.92 8.23
CA ASN A 5 73.31 -10.41 9.10
C ASN A 5 72.21 -9.40 9.29
N ARG A 6 72.52 -8.11 9.50
CA ARG A 6 71.49 -7.02 9.63
C ARG A 6 70.71 -6.78 8.33
N ARG A 7 71.26 -7.06 7.17
CA ARG A 7 70.54 -6.98 5.89
C ARG A 7 69.57 -8.16 5.70
N ILE A 8 69.92 -9.35 6.10
CA ILE A 8 69.08 -10.52 6.07
C ILE A 8 67.88 -10.41 7.02
N GLU A 9 68.08 -9.89 8.25
CA GLU A 9 66.99 -9.65 9.19
C GLU A 9 66.00 -8.54 8.70
N ARG A 10 66.52 -7.45 8.12
CA ARG A 10 65.65 -6.42 7.55
C ARG A 10 64.78 -6.94 6.35
N ASN A 11 65.33 -7.80 5.52
CA ASN A 11 64.55 -8.44 4.44
C ASN A 11 63.54 -9.45 4.97
N LYS A 12 63.84 -10.22 6.00
CA LYS A 12 62.90 -11.13 6.64
C LYS A 12 61.73 -10.38 7.27
N ASN A 13 61.97 -9.27 7.96
CA ASN A 13 60.93 -8.44 8.56
C ASN A 13 60.08 -7.70 7.54
N ARG A 14 60.64 -7.26 6.37
CA ARG A 14 59.85 -6.68 5.27
C ARG A 14 58.91 -7.71 4.60
N ASN A 15 59.37 -8.92 4.39
CA ASN A 15 58.52 -9.98 3.84
C ASN A 15 57.45 -10.44 4.81
N HIS A 16 57.72 -10.46 6.11
CA HIS A 16 56.72 -10.82 7.13
C HIS A 16 55.59 -9.79 7.25
N ASN A 17 55.92 -8.47 7.22
CA ASN A 17 54.97 -7.38 7.25
C ASN A 17 54.17 -7.25 5.93
N GLY A 18 54.78 -7.54 4.78
CA GLY A 18 54.07 -7.56 3.48
C GLY A 18 53.00 -8.65 3.41
N ASN A 19 53.29 -9.84 3.98
CA ASN A 19 52.33 -10.95 3.96
C ASN A 19 51.17 -10.73 4.94
N GLN A 20 51.39 -10.08 6.10
CA GLN A 20 50.31 -9.77 7.06
C GLN A 20 49.35 -8.69 6.53
N ASN A 21 49.86 -7.68 5.79
CA ASN A 21 49.01 -6.65 5.18
C ASN A 21 48.21 -7.20 4.00
N GLY A 22 48.74 -8.13 3.22
CA GLY A 22 48.00 -8.83 2.15
C GLY A 22 46.83 -9.65 2.70
N ASP A 23 47.10 -10.41 3.77
CA ASP A 23 46.07 -11.26 4.40
C ASP A 23 44.94 -10.45 5.08
N GLN A 24 45.28 -9.30 5.68
CA GLN A 24 44.27 -8.39 6.25
C GLN A 24 43.42 -7.70 5.20
N ASN A 25 43.97 -7.31 4.06
CA ASN A 25 43.21 -6.73 2.95
C ASN A 25 42.30 -7.76 2.29
N GLU A 26 42.74 -8.98 2.12
CA GLU A 26 41.92 -10.06 1.57
C GLU A 26 40.75 -10.43 2.50
N LYS A 27 40.98 -10.47 3.82
CA LYS A 27 39.94 -10.68 4.83
C LYS A 27 38.91 -9.53 4.86
N ARG A 28 39.36 -8.28 4.67
CA ARG A 28 38.45 -7.11 4.55
C ARG A 28 37.62 -7.16 3.25
N HIS A 29 38.21 -7.52 2.13
CA HIS A 29 37.49 -7.68 0.86
C HIS A 29 36.46 -8.83 0.91
N ARG A 30 36.81 -9.98 1.48
CA ARG A 30 35.88 -11.12 1.69
C ARG A 30 34.74 -10.74 2.64
N LYS A 31 35.01 -9.94 3.68
CA LYS A 31 33.98 -9.46 4.62
C LYS A 31 33.01 -8.48 3.97
N ARG A 32 33.51 -7.56 3.13
CA ARG A 32 32.71 -6.63 2.33
C ARG A 32 31.86 -7.35 1.28
N SER A 33 32.44 -8.27 0.54
CA SER A 33 31.73 -9.07 -0.47
C SER A 33 30.64 -9.93 0.16
N ARG A 34 30.90 -10.57 1.32
CA ARG A 34 29.88 -11.32 2.08
C ARG A 34 28.79 -10.42 2.64
N GLY A 35 29.12 -9.19 3.03
CA GLY A 35 28.15 -8.19 3.48
C GLY A 35 27.21 -7.76 2.36
N ASN A 36 27.74 -7.47 1.17
CA ASN A 36 26.97 -7.08 0.00
C ASN A 36 26.09 -8.24 -0.50
N MET A 37 26.60 -9.49 -0.57
CA MET A 37 25.79 -10.67 -0.93
C MET A 37 24.67 -10.94 0.09
N LYS A 38 24.91 -10.75 1.40
CA LYS A 38 23.85 -10.87 2.41
C LYS A 38 22.78 -9.79 2.27
N ALA A 39 23.17 -8.54 1.94
CA ALA A 39 22.23 -7.44 1.72
C ALA A 39 21.39 -7.65 0.44
N GLU A 40 22.00 -8.14 -0.62
CA GLU A 40 21.33 -8.46 -1.88
C GLU A 40 20.38 -9.66 -1.74
N ASN A 41 20.84 -10.73 -1.09
CA ASN A 41 20.00 -11.89 -0.75
C ASN A 41 18.88 -11.54 0.24
N ALA A 42 19.06 -10.54 1.10
CA ALA A 42 18.01 -10.05 1.99
C ALA A 42 16.91 -9.29 1.22
N ARG A 43 17.24 -8.53 0.16
CA ARG A 43 16.27 -7.83 -0.70
C ARG A 43 15.45 -8.82 -1.53
N ILE A 44 16.08 -9.76 -2.21
CA ILE A 44 15.40 -10.83 -2.96
C ILE A 44 14.54 -11.68 -2.01
N SER A 45 15.01 -11.92 -0.80
CA SER A 45 14.27 -12.62 0.26
C SER A 45 12.99 -11.90 0.74
N ALA A 46 12.94 -10.56 0.75
CA ALA A 46 11.77 -9.81 1.25
C ALA A 46 10.54 -9.99 0.34
N VAL A 47 10.69 -9.81 -0.97
CA VAL A 47 9.59 -10.03 -1.94
C VAL A 47 9.17 -11.49 -1.95
N ARG A 48 10.12 -12.42 -1.99
CA ARG A 48 9.84 -13.86 -1.96
C ARG A 48 9.13 -14.26 -0.66
N LEU A 49 9.53 -13.68 0.47
CA LEU A 49 8.89 -13.91 1.76
C LEU A 49 7.44 -13.41 1.75
N TYR A 50 7.18 -12.22 1.23
CA TYR A 50 5.83 -11.67 1.14
C TYR A 50 4.92 -12.51 0.24
N LEU A 51 5.42 -12.93 -0.92
CA LEU A 51 4.69 -13.83 -1.82
C LEU A 51 4.42 -15.19 -1.16
N HIS A 52 5.33 -15.66 -0.30
CA HIS A 52 5.12 -16.87 0.46
C HIS A 52 4.01 -16.72 1.50
N TYR A 53 3.94 -15.59 2.21
CA TYR A 53 2.82 -15.27 3.10
C TYR A 53 1.48 -15.26 2.34
N ILE A 54 1.42 -14.58 1.19
CA ILE A 54 0.23 -14.59 0.34
C ILE A 54 -0.17 -16.02 -0.04
N SER A 55 0.78 -16.84 -0.46
CA SER A 55 0.53 -18.25 -0.83
C SER A 55 -0.05 -19.06 0.33
N ILE A 56 0.43 -18.84 1.57
CA ILE A 56 -0.11 -19.50 2.76
C ILE A 56 -1.57 -19.09 3.00
N HIS A 57 -1.86 -17.78 2.94
CA HIS A 57 -3.22 -17.27 3.12
C HIS A 57 -4.19 -17.78 2.06
N ILE A 58 -3.75 -17.83 0.79
CA ILE A 58 -4.56 -18.39 -0.30
C ILE A 58 -4.86 -19.87 -0.04
N ARG A 59 -3.85 -20.66 0.34
CA ARG A 59 -4.04 -22.09 0.67
C ARG A 59 -4.98 -22.28 1.84
N SER A 60 -4.87 -21.45 2.88
CA SER A 60 -5.76 -21.47 4.04
C SER A 60 -7.20 -21.14 3.65
N ALA A 61 -7.41 -20.08 2.83
CA ALA A 61 -8.73 -19.73 2.32
C ALA A 61 -9.35 -20.85 1.47
N MET A 62 -8.53 -21.53 0.66
CA MET A 62 -8.98 -22.65 -0.19
C MET A 62 -9.25 -23.93 0.60
N GLN A 63 -8.79 -24.05 1.83
CA GLN A 63 -9.14 -25.18 2.70
C GLN A 63 -10.63 -25.15 3.10
N TYR A 64 -11.19 -23.93 3.28
CA TYR A 64 -12.59 -23.71 3.62
C TYR A 64 -13.36 -23.06 2.48
N LYS A 65 -13.45 -23.75 1.33
CA LYS A 65 -14.00 -23.23 0.07
C LYS A 65 -15.41 -22.63 0.22
N THR A 66 -16.28 -23.29 0.98
CA THR A 66 -17.67 -22.82 1.19
C THR A 66 -17.69 -21.49 1.94
N SER A 67 -16.91 -21.36 3.03
CA SER A 67 -16.81 -20.12 3.78
C SER A 67 -16.20 -19.00 2.92
N PHE A 68 -15.16 -19.30 2.15
CA PHE A 68 -14.55 -18.35 1.21
C PHE A 68 -15.57 -17.87 0.18
N PHE A 69 -16.31 -18.79 -0.43
CA PHE A 69 -17.32 -18.44 -1.44
C PHE A 69 -18.44 -17.57 -0.83
N LEU A 70 -18.99 -17.96 0.32
CA LEU A 70 -20.03 -17.18 1.01
C LEU A 70 -19.54 -15.77 1.40
N THR A 71 -18.31 -15.66 1.92
CA THR A 71 -17.72 -14.37 2.27
C THR A 71 -17.50 -13.50 1.04
N THR A 72 -17.01 -14.09 -0.06
CA THR A 72 -16.79 -13.39 -1.33
C THR A 72 -18.11 -12.92 -1.94
N LEU A 73 -19.12 -13.76 -1.91
CA LEU A 73 -20.49 -13.41 -2.34
C LEU A 73 -21.08 -12.31 -1.46
N GLY A 74 -20.90 -12.38 -0.14
CA GLY A 74 -21.32 -11.33 0.78
C GLY A 74 -20.69 -9.97 0.46
N GLN A 75 -19.37 -9.95 0.14
CA GLN A 75 -18.68 -8.73 -0.28
C GLN A 75 -19.24 -8.17 -1.61
N PHE A 76 -19.57 -9.05 -2.56
CA PHE A 76 -20.21 -8.67 -3.81
C PHE A 76 -21.60 -8.05 -3.55
N LEU A 77 -22.45 -8.71 -2.77
CA LEU A 77 -23.80 -8.24 -2.45
C LEU A 77 -23.79 -6.91 -1.68
N PHE A 78 -22.83 -6.74 -0.76
CA PHE A 78 -22.68 -5.48 -0.03
C PHE A 78 -22.39 -4.31 -0.99
N SER A 79 -21.43 -4.49 -1.90
CA SER A 79 -21.10 -3.46 -2.89
C SER A 79 -22.23 -3.26 -3.91
N PHE A 80 -22.97 -4.32 -4.25
CA PHE A 80 -24.12 -4.26 -5.12
C PHE A 80 -25.24 -3.39 -4.53
N ASN A 81 -25.42 -3.45 -3.20
CA ASN A 81 -26.40 -2.59 -2.52
C ASN A 81 -26.04 -1.10 -2.66
N VAL A 82 -24.74 -0.75 -2.57
CA VAL A 82 -24.26 0.62 -2.81
C VAL A 82 -24.50 1.05 -4.26
N PHE A 83 -24.23 0.18 -5.23
CA PHE A 83 -24.52 0.40 -6.64
C PHE A 83 -26.01 0.67 -6.88
N MET A 84 -26.89 -0.13 -6.27
CA MET A 84 -28.35 0.09 -6.35
C MET A 84 -28.74 1.46 -5.80
N GLY A 85 -28.13 1.88 -4.69
CA GLY A 85 -28.35 3.21 -4.13
C GLY A 85 -27.97 4.35 -5.09
N ILE A 86 -26.84 4.24 -5.80
CA ILE A 86 -26.44 5.18 -6.86
C ILE A 86 -27.48 5.16 -7.99
N THR A 87 -27.89 3.99 -8.44
CA THR A 87 -28.86 3.82 -9.54
C THR A 87 -30.20 4.47 -9.19
N PHE A 88 -30.76 4.21 -8.00
CA PHE A 88 -32.02 4.82 -7.56
C PHE A 88 -31.91 6.35 -7.42
N MET A 89 -30.76 6.85 -6.98
CA MET A 89 -30.55 8.30 -6.93
C MET A 89 -30.61 8.92 -8.34
N PHE A 90 -29.97 8.30 -9.33
CA PHE A 90 -29.96 8.81 -10.70
C PHE A 90 -31.29 8.57 -11.48
N GLN A 91 -32.14 7.67 -11.01
CA GLN A 91 -33.54 7.61 -11.50
C GLN A 91 -34.36 8.86 -11.10
N ARG A 92 -34.01 9.46 -9.95
CA ARG A 92 -34.64 10.69 -9.48
C ARG A 92 -33.97 11.95 -10.03
N PHE A 93 -32.64 11.96 -10.11
CA PHE A 93 -31.84 13.09 -10.55
C PHE A 93 -31.01 12.68 -11.78
N HIS A 94 -31.22 13.34 -12.91
CA HIS A 94 -30.57 12.99 -14.17
C HIS A 94 -29.04 13.26 -14.12
N GLU A 95 -28.60 14.22 -13.31
CA GLU A 95 -27.20 14.58 -13.11
C GLU A 95 -26.94 15.10 -11.69
N VAL A 96 -25.71 14.98 -11.23
CA VAL A 96 -25.26 15.52 -9.94
C VAL A 96 -24.09 16.47 -10.17
N LYS A 97 -24.35 17.79 -10.05
CA LYS A 97 -23.37 18.84 -10.33
C LYS A 97 -22.60 18.65 -11.66
N GLY A 98 -23.34 18.32 -12.72
CA GLY A 98 -22.81 18.13 -14.06
C GLY A 98 -22.12 16.80 -14.30
N PHE A 99 -22.20 15.82 -13.38
CA PHE A 99 -21.75 14.46 -13.59
C PHE A 99 -22.96 13.55 -13.91
N THR A 100 -22.85 12.82 -14.99
CA THR A 100 -23.86 11.83 -15.42
C THR A 100 -23.74 10.53 -14.62
N TYR A 101 -24.78 9.70 -14.68
CA TYR A 101 -24.79 8.38 -14.05
C TYR A 101 -23.57 7.52 -14.41
N SER A 102 -23.26 7.42 -15.70
CA SER A 102 -22.15 6.60 -16.18
C SER A 102 -20.76 7.13 -15.72
N GLU A 103 -20.58 8.45 -15.63
CA GLU A 103 -19.36 9.06 -15.12
C GLU A 103 -19.18 8.79 -13.62
N VAL A 104 -20.27 8.83 -12.85
CA VAL A 104 -20.25 8.48 -11.43
C VAL A 104 -19.99 6.99 -11.23
N LEU A 105 -20.52 6.11 -12.10
CA LEU A 105 -20.19 4.69 -12.05
C LEU A 105 -18.71 4.41 -12.30
N ILE A 106 -18.07 5.12 -13.25
CA ILE A 106 -16.62 5.02 -13.47
C ILE A 106 -15.87 5.44 -12.20
N CYS A 107 -16.26 6.57 -11.61
CA CYS A 107 -15.67 7.07 -10.35
C CYS A 107 -15.79 6.03 -9.22
N TYR A 108 -16.99 5.54 -8.97
CA TYR A 108 -17.27 4.52 -7.96
C TYR A 108 -16.48 3.23 -8.20
N ALA A 109 -16.45 2.75 -9.43
CA ALA A 109 -15.72 1.54 -9.79
C ALA A 109 -14.22 1.65 -9.50
N LEU A 110 -13.59 2.77 -9.88
CA LEU A 110 -12.17 2.99 -9.63
C LEU A 110 -11.86 3.01 -8.13
N VAL A 111 -12.58 3.80 -7.34
CA VAL A 111 -12.40 3.86 -5.88
C VAL A 111 -12.64 2.49 -5.23
N LEU A 112 -13.63 1.73 -5.72
CA LEU A 112 -13.91 0.40 -5.18
C LEU A 112 -12.78 -0.59 -5.46
N VAL A 113 -12.12 -0.53 -6.63
CA VAL A 113 -10.93 -1.35 -6.93
C VAL A 113 -9.75 -0.91 -6.06
N GLU A 114 -9.48 0.40 -6.00
CA GLU A 114 -8.38 0.99 -5.20
C GLU A 114 -8.45 0.55 -3.73
N PHE A 115 -9.63 0.72 -3.12
CA PHE A 115 -9.87 0.31 -1.75
C PHE A 115 -9.78 -1.21 -1.56
N SER A 116 -10.34 -1.99 -2.49
CA SER A 116 -10.27 -3.46 -2.43
C SER A 116 -8.84 -3.97 -2.55
N LEU A 117 -8.00 -3.35 -3.38
CA LEU A 117 -6.57 -3.67 -3.47
C LEU A 117 -5.85 -3.36 -2.15
N ALA A 118 -6.10 -2.18 -1.56
CA ALA A 118 -5.51 -1.83 -0.27
C ALA A 118 -5.93 -2.81 0.82
N GLU A 119 -7.22 -3.15 0.93
CA GLU A 119 -7.68 -4.15 1.89
C GLU A 119 -7.12 -5.55 1.63
N MET A 120 -6.91 -5.92 0.39
CA MET A 120 -6.34 -7.24 0.05
C MET A 120 -4.88 -7.34 0.50
N PHE A 121 -4.07 -6.32 0.23
CA PHE A 121 -2.62 -6.37 0.44
C PHE A 121 -2.16 -5.71 1.74
N ALA A 122 -2.90 -4.73 2.29
CA ALA A 122 -2.49 -3.98 3.47
C ALA A 122 -3.37 -4.23 4.70
N ARG A 123 -4.24 -5.26 4.68
CA ARG A 123 -5.16 -5.61 5.78
C ARG A 123 -4.46 -5.87 7.11
N GLY A 124 -3.19 -6.27 7.09
CA GLY A 124 -2.40 -6.46 8.30
C GLY A 124 -2.29 -5.19 9.14
N PHE A 125 -2.22 -4.02 8.53
CA PHE A 125 -2.21 -2.74 9.25
C PHE A 125 -3.58 -2.38 9.81
N ASP A 126 -4.64 -2.61 9.06
CA ASP A 126 -6.00 -2.33 9.51
C ASP A 126 -6.44 -3.22 10.69
N SER A 127 -5.93 -4.45 10.78
CA SER A 127 -6.18 -5.36 11.90
C SER A 127 -5.12 -5.29 13.02
N PHE A 128 -4.26 -4.27 13.00
CA PHE A 128 -3.09 -4.18 13.88
C PHE A 128 -3.42 -3.99 15.35
N SER A 129 -4.56 -3.36 15.69
CA SER A 129 -5.03 -3.20 17.08
C SER A 129 -5.11 -4.55 17.82
N GLY A 130 -5.59 -5.59 17.14
CA GLY A 130 -5.62 -6.96 17.70
C GLY A 130 -4.23 -7.49 18.00
N MET A 131 -3.26 -7.26 17.12
CA MET A 131 -1.86 -7.69 17.29
C MET A 131 -1.20 -7.02 18.51
N VAL A 132 -1.47 -5.73 18.74
CA VAL A 132 -0.98 -4.99 19.92
C VAL A 132 -1.66 -5.51 21.18
N ARG A 133 -2.99 -5.67 21.17
CA ARG A 133 -3.78 -6.11 22.31
C ARG A 133 -3.38 -7.52 22.81
N HIS A 134 -3.04 -8.41 21.90
CA HIS A 134 -2.63 -9.79 22.24
C HIS A 134 -1.11 -9.96 22.39
N ALA A 135 -0.34 -8.86 22.47
CA ALA A 135 1.13 -8.86 22.55
C ALA A 135 1.83 -9.66 21.43
N GLU A 136 1.15 -9.84 20.28
CA GLU A 136 1.72 -10.57 19.14
C GLU A 136 2.82 -9.77 18.44
N PHE A 137 2.78 -8.43 18.59
CA PHE A 137 3.78 -7.54 18.00
C PHE A 137 5.17 -7.73 18.62
N ASP A 138 5.27 -8.16 19.88
CA ASP A 138 6.55 -8.52 20.51
C ASP A 138 7.28 -9.62 19.72
N ARG A 139 6.53 -10.61 19.23
CA ARG A 139 7.10 -11.68 18.39
C ARG A 139 7.59 -11.17 17.04
N VAL A 140 6.97 -10.10 16.51
CA VAL A 140 7.40 -9.44 15.27
C VAL A 140 8.73 -8.73 15.48
N LEU A 141 8.90 -8.03 16.61
CA LEU A 141 10.11 -7.26 16.93
C LEU A 141 11.35 -8.16 17.19
N VAL A 142 11.16 -9.34 17.76
CA VAL A 142 12.28 -10.28 18.03
C VAL A 142 12.81 -10.94 16.74
N ARG A 143 12.02 -11.00 15.68
CA ARG A 143 12.45 -11.62 14.42
C ARG A 143 13.38 -10.69 13.64
N PRO A 144 14.51 -11.18 13.09
CA PRO A 144 15.48 -10.36 12.34
C PRO A 144 14.97 -10.03 10.92
N ARG A 145 13.76 -9.50 10.81
CA ARG A 145 13.07 -9.13 9.55
C ARG A 145 12.39 -7.78 9.72
N ASN A 146 12.17 -7.08 8.59
CA ASN A 146 11.46 -5.80 8.61
C ASN A 146 10.05 -5.98 9.19
N GLU A 147 9.70 -5.20 10.20
CA GLU A 147 8.43 -5.26 10.92
C GLU A 147 7.24 -4.94 10.00
N ILE A 148 7.38 -3.96 9.09
CA ILE A 148 6.34 -3.59 8.12
C ILE A 148 5.98 -4.78 7.24
N LEU A 149 6.99 -5.50 6.74
CA LEU A 149 6.77 -6.67 5.89
C LEU A 149 6.05 -7.79 6.64
N GLN A 150 6.39 -7.98 7.93
CA GLN A 150 5.75 -8.99 8.75
C GLN A 150 4.30 -8.63 9.06
N VAL A 151 4.01 -7.34 9.35
CA VAL A 151 2.65 -6.86 9.58
C VAL A 151 1.82 -6.94 8.30
N LEU A 152 2.34 -6.51 7.14
CA LEU A 152 1.67 -6.69 5.84
C LEU A 152 1.36 -8.16 5.55
N GLY A 153 2.32 -9.05 5.82
CA GLY A 153 2.18 -10.48 5.60
C GLY A 153 1.32 -11.20 6.64
N SER A 154 0.94 -10.55 7.74
CA SER A 154 0.15 -11.17 8.80
C SER A 154 -1.29 -11.49 8.37
N LYS A 155 -1.85 -10.71 7.44
CA LYS A 155 -3.21 -10.88 6.93
C LYS A 155 -3.32 -10.53 5.46
N PHE A 156 -3.94 -11.41 4.70
CA PHE A 156 -4.27 -11.23 3.29
C PHE A 156 -5.72 -11.63 3.05
N GLU A 157 -6.52 -10.70 2.54
CA GLU A 157 -7.98 -10.87 2.43
C GLU A 157 -8.40 -11.15 0.97
N LEU A 158 -8.29 -12.41 0.55
CA LEU A 158 -8.66 -12.82 -0.81
C LEU A 158 -10.15 -12.60 -1.13
N SER A 159 -11.04 -12.63 -0.13
CA SER A 159 -12.48 -12.44 -0.31
C SER A 159 -12.86 -11.08 -0.92
N ARG A 160 -11.96 -10.08 -0.85
CA ARG A 160 -12.14 -8.75 -1.49
C ARG A 160 -12.22 -8.82 -3.01
N ILE A 161 -11.82 -9.94 -3.60
CA ILE A 161 -11.96 -10.18 -5.05
C ILE A 161 -13.42 -10.08 -5.53
N GLY A 162 -14.38 -10.39 -4.65
CA GLY A 162 -15.81 -10.24 -4.98
C GLY A 162 -16.21 -8.80 -5.29
N ARG A 163 -15.73 -7.84 -4.51
CA ARG A 163 -15.94 -6.40 -4.78
C ARG A 163 -15.16 -5.92 -6.00
N SER A 164 -13.91 -6.36 -6.17
CA SER A 164 -13.10 -6.01 -7.33
C SER A 164 -13.73 -6.51 -8.63
N PHE A 165 -14.31 -7.70 -8.63
CA PHE A 165 -15.02 -8.24 -9.78
C PHE A 165 -16.22 -7.38 -10.16
N GLN A 166 -17.06 -7.00 -9.19
CA GLN A 166 -18.17 -6.08 -9.43
C GLN A 166 -17.68 -4.72 -9.96
N ALA A 167 -16.62 -4.17 -9.36
CA ALA A 167 -16.07 -2.89 -9.79
C ALA A 167 -15.60 -2.91 -11.25
N ILE A 168 -14.98 -4.01 -11.69
CA ILE A 168 -14.58 -4.19 -13.09
C ILE A 168 -15.80 -4.18 -14.01
N ILE A 169 -16.86 -4.88 -13.64
CA ILE A 169 -18.12 -4.88 -14.42
C ILE A 169 -18.68 -3.47 -14.53
N LEU A 170 -18.74 -2.73 -13.41
CA LEU A 170 -19.26 -1.36 -13.39
C LEU A 170 -18.38 -0.40 -14.19
N PHE A 171 -17.05 -0.58 -14.14
CA PHE A 171 -16.12 0.21 -14.92
C PHE A 171 -16.33 0.00 -16.42
N ILE A 172 -16.43 -1.26 -16.86
CA ILE A 172 -16.70 -1.61 -18.27
C ILE A 172 -18.04 -1.01 -18.70
N TYR A 173 -19.09 -1.18 -17.91
CA TYR A 173 -20.40 -0.60 -18.19
C TYR A 173 -20.32 0.92 -18.32
N GLY A 174 -19.69 1.61 -17.38
CA GLY A 174 -19.54 3.07 -17.40
C GLY A 174 -18.79 3.55 -18.65
N VAL A 175 -17.68 2.90 -18.98
CA VAL A 175 -16.86 3.22 -20.16
C VAL A 175 -17.64 3.02 -21.47
N MET A 176 -18.50 2.01 -21.56
CA MET A 176 -19.32 1.77 -22.76
C MET A 176 -20.38 2.84 -23.00
N HIS A 177 -20.79 3.58 -21.94
CA HIS A 177 -21.84 4.61 -22.02
C HIS A 177 -21.28 6.04 -21.98
N VAL A 178 -19.97 6.21 -21.79
CA VAL A 178 -19.30 7.51 -21.85
C VAL A 178 -18.37 7.53 -23.06
N GLN A 179 -18.44 8.57 -23.86
CA GLN A 179 -17.53 8.75 -25.00
C GLN A 179 -16.15 9.18 -24.49
N ILE A 180 -15.30 8.20 -24.23
CA ILE A 180 -13.92 8.43 -23.84
C ILE A 180 -13.02 8.14 -25.04
N ASP A 181 -12.27 9.15 -25.54
CA ASP A 181 -11.27 8.94 -26.59
C ASP A 181 -10.07 8.21 -25.98
N TRP A 182 -10.06 6.91 -26.09
CA TRP A 182 -9.00 6.09 -25.53
C TRP A 182 -7.69 6.33 -26.26
N ASN A 183 -6.72 6.86 -25.52
CA ASN A 183 -5.33 7.04 -25.94
C ASN A 183 -4.39 6.56 -24.82
N LEU A 184 -3.12 6.40 -25.15
CA LEU A 184 -2.13 5.91 -24.19
C LEU A 184 -2.11 6.72 -22.86
N PRO A 185 -2.14 8.08 -22.87
CA PRO A 185 -2.21 8.86 -21.63
C PRO A 185 -3.44 8.52 -20.76
N ARG A 186 -4.65 8.31 -21.34
CA ARG A 186 -5.84 7.97 -20.55
C ARG A 186 -5.79 6.57 -19.97
N ILE A 187 -5.21 5.60 -20.68
CA ILE A 187 -4.97 4.26 -20.14
C ILE A 187 -3.98 4.34 -18.97
N LEU A 188 -2.89 5.09 -19.13
CA LEU A 188 -1.92 5.31 -18.05
C LEU A 188 -2.55 6.02 -16.84
N THR A 189 -3.48 6.95 -17.07
CA THR A 189 -4.24 7.61 -15.99
C THR A 189 -4.96 6.59 -15.12
N VAL A 190 -5.68 5.64 -15.70
CA VAL A 190 -6.38 4.58 -14.95
C VAL A 190 -5.38 3.74 -14.13
N ILE A 191 -4.25 3.36 -14.73
CA ILE A 191 -3.20 2.60 -14.04
C ILE A 191 -2.64 3.41 -12.86
N PHE A 192 -2.37 4.70 -13.06
CA PHE A 192 -1.85 5.58 -11.99
C PHE A 192 -2.88 5.80 -10.88
N MET A 193 -4.18 5.90 -11.21
CA MET A 193 -5.26 5.95 -10.23
C MET A 193 -5.26 4.69 -9.36
N LEU A 194 -5.21 3.51 -9.95
CA LEU A 194 -5.21 2.25 -9.20
C LEU A 194 -3.99 2.12 -8.28
N ILE A 195 -2.79 2.48 -8.76
CA ILE A 195 -1.56 2.44 -7.96
C ILE A 195 -1.60 3.50 -6.85
N GLY A 196 -1.91 4.75 -7.20
CA GLY A 196 -1.98 5.85 -6.24
C GLY A 196 -3.06 5.65 -5.19
N GLY A 197 -4.25 5.18 -5.61
CA GLY A 197 -5.36 4.90 -4.71
C GLY A 197 -5.05 3.77 -3.72
N ALA A 198 -4.54 2.65 -4.22
CA ALA A 198 -4.12 1.55 -3.35
C ALA A 198 -3.02 1.99 -2.37
N ALA A 199 -2.09 2.85 -2.79
CA ALA A 199 -1.04 3.40 -1.93
C ALA A 199 -1.61 4.34 -0.85
N VAL A 200 -2.51 5.26 -1.19
CA VAL A 200 -3.13 6.18 -0.23
C VAL A 200 -3.95 5.44 0.82
N PHE A 201 -4.80 4.50 0.42
CA PHE A 201 -5.57 3.69 1.37
C PHE A 201 -4.68 2.82 2.25
N SER A 202 -3.62 2.22 1.69
CA SER A 202 -2.62 1.47 2.47
C SER A 202 -1.87 2.36 3.47
N GLY A 203 -1.57 3.61 3.09
CA GLY A 203 -1.00 4.62 3.96
C GLY A 203 -1.91 4.95 5.14
N LEU A 204 -3.22 5.08 4.91
CA LEU A 204 -4.20 5.32 5.98
C LEU A 204 -4.32 4.13 6.94
N PHE A 205 -4.30 2.90 6.45
CA PHE A 205 -4.21 1.72 7.31
C PHE A 205 -2.92 1.72 8.13
N MET A 206 -1.80 2.17 7.55
CA MET A 206 -0.54 2.33 8.29
C MET A 206 -0.64 3.43 9.36
N VAL A 207 -1.32 4.55 9.10
CA VAL A 207 -1.60 5.60 10.09
C VAL A 207 -2.44 5.03 11.24
N TYR A 208 -3.52 4.30 10.92
CA TYR A 208 -4.33 3.59 11.92
C TYR A 208 -3.46 2.70 12.82
N ALA A 209 -2.64 1.85 12.21
CA ALA A 209 -1.73 0.96 12.93
C ALA A 209 -0.72 1.74 13.80
N ALA A 210 -0.19 2.86 13.28
CA ALA A 210 0.73 3.71 14.04
C ALA A 210 0.07 4.33 15.27
N LEU A 211 -1.19 4.73 15.16
CA LEU A 211 -1.94 5.30 16.28
C LEU A 211 -2.29 4.25 17.36
N CYS A 212 -2.42 2.97 16.98
CA CYS A 212 -2.64 1.89 17.95
C CYS A 212 -1.47 1.70 18.94
N PHE A 213 -0.28 2.24 18.68
CA PHE A 213 0.81 2.25 19.66
C PHE A 213 0.59 3.24 20.81
N PHE A 214 -0.22 4.26 20.59
CA PHE A 214 -0.53 5.28 21.61
C PHE A 214 -1.85 5.02 22.33
N THR A 215 -2.74 4.27 21.66
CA THR A 215 -4.06 3.91 22.20
C THR A 215 -4.23 2.40 22.06
N LEU A 216 -4.55 1.72 23.17
CA LEU A 216 -4.76 0.26 23.16
C LEU A 216 -6.02 -0.15 22.39
N ASP A 217 -6.98 0.76 22.27
CA ASP A 217 -8.22 0.53 21.54
C ASP A 217 -8.16 1.12 20.12
N GLY A 218 -8.87 0.44 19.22
CA GLY A 218 -9.02 0.89 17.84
C GLY A 218 -9.65 2.28 17.79
N LEU A 219 -9.06 3.14 16.99
CA LEU A 219 -9.51 4.51 16.81
C LEU A 219 -10.65 4.50 15.78
N GLU A 220 -11.89 4.37 16.23
CA GLU A 220 -13.07 4.30 15.36
C GLU A 220 -13.19 5.52 14.43
N PHE A 221 -12.67 6.69 14.85
CA PHE A 221 -12.66 7.86 13.98
C PHE A 221 -11.81 7.67 12.72
N MET A 222 -10.82 6.79 12.75
CA MET A 222 -10.03 6.47 11.55
C MET A 222 -10.87 5.74 10.49
N ASN A 223 -11.92 5.03 10.89
CA ASN A 223 -12.86 4.41 9.94
C ASN A 223 -13.57 5.47 9.09
N VAL A 224 -13.70 6.72 9.59
CA VAL A 224 -14.22 7.83 8.79
C VAL A 224 -13.26 8.20 7.66
N LEU A 225 -11.96 8.07 7.89
CA LEU A 225 -10.93 8.35 6.86
C LEU A 225 -10.68 7.16 5.93
N THR A 226 -11.00 5.94 6.31
CA THR A 226 -10.81 4.72 5.51
C THR A 226 -12.11 4.28 4.84
N ASP A 227 -12.99 3.63 5.59
CA ASP A 227 -14.29 3.18 5.07
C ASP A 227 -15.20 4.34 4.66
N GLY A 228 -15.18 5.45 5.42
CA GLY A 228 -15.87 6.69 5.06
C GLY A 228 -15.39 7.23 3.72
N ALA A 229 -14.09 7.18 3.43
CA ALA A 229 -13.55 7.63 2.14
C ALA A 229 -14.11 6.83 0.97
N ARG A 230 -14.29 5.53 1.13
CA ARG A 230 -14.98 4.70 0.13
C ARG A 230 -16.44 5.17 -0.05
N GLU A 231 -17.12 5.56 1.02
CA GLU A 231 -18.52 5.97 0.96
C GLU A 231 -18.73 7.34 0.30
N TYR A 232 -17.95 8.37 0.65
CA TYR A 232 -18.03 9.67 -0.04
C TYR A 232 -17.25 9.69 -1.36
N GLY A 233 -16.26 8.80 -1.54
CA GLY A 233 -15.48 8.64 -2.77
C GLY A 233 -16.26 7.99 -3.93
N LYS A 234 -17.46 7.43 -3.70
CA LYS A 234 -18.32 6.94 -4.78
C LYS A 234 -18.82 8.04 -5.71
N TYR A 235 -18.80 9.29 -5.26
CA TYR A 235 -19.06 10.46 -6.10
C TYR A 235 -17.78 11.29 -6.28
N PRO A 236 -17.62 12.02 -7.42
CA PRO A 236 -16.49 12.90 -7.60
C PRO A 236 -16.38 13.92 -6.46
N ILE A 237 -15.25 13.97 -5.75
CA ILE A 237 -15.09 14.74 -4.51
C ILE A 237 -15.43 16.23 -4.69
N GLY A 238 -15.24 16.78 -5.88
CA GLY A 238 -15.59 18.16 -6.18
C GLY A 238 -17.06 18.54 -5.95
N ILE A 239 -17.99 17.54 -5.90
CA ILE A 239 -19.41 17.80 -5.65
C ILE A 239 -19.69 18.27 -4.20
N TYR A 240 -18.83 17.90 -3.25
CA TYR A 240 -18.98 18.24 -1.82
C TYR A 240 -18.54 19.66 -1.50
N GLY A 241 -18.04 20.42 -2.48
CA GLY A 241 -17.66 21.81 -2.37
C GLY A 241 -16.18 22.06 -2.10
N LYS A 242 -15.79 23.36 -2.17
CA LYS A 242 -14.39 23.76 -2.18
C LYS A 242 -13.61 23.36 -0.91
N ARG A 243 -14.22 23.44 0.27
CA ARG A 243 -13.55 23.10 1.55
C ARG A 243 -13.22 21.62 1.62
N MET A 244 -14.16 20.75 1.24
CA MET A 244 -13.94 19.31 1.20
C MET A 244 -12.88 18.93 0.15
N LEU A 245 -12.93 19.58 -1.02
CA LEU A 245 -11.93 19.36 -2.07
C LEU A 245 -10.52 19.77 -1.59
N GLN A 246 -10.37 20.89 -0.90
CA GLN A 246 -9.09 21.32 -0.33
C GLN A 246 -8.58 20.34 0.72
N PHE A 247 -9.44 19.91 1.65
CA PHE A 247 -9.10 18.88 2.64
C PHE A 247 -8.60 17.60 1.97
N CYS A 248 -9.35 17.09 0.97
CA CYS A 248 -9.01 15.89 0.21
C CYS A 248 -7.86 16.07 -0.79
N THR A 249 -7.32 17.27 -0.94
CA THR A 249 -6.13 17.52 -1.77
C THR A 249 -4.87 17.60 -0.91
N VAL A 250 -4.95 18.24 0.28
CA VAL A 250 -3.77 18.62 1.06
C VAL A 250 -3.53 17.67 2.23
N ILE A 251 -4.59 17.31 2.98
CA ILE A 251 -4.46 16.52 4.22
C ILE A 251 -4.49 15.02 3.91
N VAL A 252 -5.54 14.56 3.26
CA VAL A 252 -5.64 13.17 2.80
C VAL A 252 -5.85 13.21 1.30
N PRO A 253 -4.88 12.80 0.47
CA PRO A 253 -4.85 13.16 -0.95
C PRO A 253 -5.84 12.37 -1.83
N TYR A 254 -7.11 12.26 -1.39
CA TYR A 254 -8.17 11.58 -2.16
C TYR A 254 -8.49 12.27 -3.47
N ALA A 255 -8.44 13.62 -3.50
CA ALA A 255 -8.72 14.34 -4.73
C ALA A 255 -7.65 14.09 -5.81
N LEU A 256 -6.40 13.81 -5.38
CA LEU A 256 -5.30 13.50 -6.29
C LEU A 256 -5.43 12.12 -6.95
N ILE A 257 -6.05 11.17 -6.28
CA ILE A 257 -6.23 9.81 -6.82
C ILE A 257 -7.56 9.65 -7.56
N GLN A 258 -8.58 10.46 -7.25
CA GLN A 258 -9.93 10.28 -7.76
C GLN A 258 -10.37 11.47 -8.65
N TYR A 259 -10.44 12.70 -8.10
CA TYR A 259 -11.14 13.81 -8.74
C TYR A 259 -10.40 14.38 -9.95
N TYR A 260 -9.14 14.78 -9.77
CA TYR A 260 -8.37 15.41 -10.84
C TYR A 260 -8.09 14.45 -12.01
N PRO A 261 -7.64 13.20 -11.78
CA PRO A 261 -7.43 12.26 -12.88
C PRO A 261 -8.75 11.84 -13.55
N LEU A 262 -9.87 11.78 -12.82
CA LEU A 262 -11.17 11.53 -13.41
C LEU A 262 -11.56 12.63 -14.39
N LEU A 263 -11.34 13.91 -14.05
CA LEU A 263 -11.61 15.03 -14.97
C LEU A 263 -10.78 14.92 -16.27
N TYR A 264 -9.52 14.46 -16.16
CA TYR A 264 -8.67 14.21 -17.32
C TYR A 264 -9.19 13.01 -18.14
N LEU A 265 -9.56 11.93 -17.49
CA LEU A 265 -10.10 10.73 -18.12
C LEU A 265 -11.38 11.05 -18.93
N LEU A 266 -12.27 11.86 -18.36
CA LEU A 266 -13.54 12.30 -18.98
C LEU A 266 -13.34 13.41 -20.03
N GLY A 267 -12.12 13.86 -20.29
CA GLY A 267 -11.85 14.92 -21.25
C GLY A 267 -12.27 16.33 -20.83
N ARG A 268 -12.62 16.53 -19.53
CA ARG A 268 -13.03 17.83 -18.97
C ARG A 268 -11.83 18.76 -18.73
N THR A 269 -10.62 18.23 -18.79
CA THR A 269 -9.34 18.98 -18.71
C THR A 269 -8.31 18.32 -19.61
N THR A 270 -7.44 19.14 -20.17
CA THR A 270 -6.32 18.70 -21.05
C THR A 270 -4.98 18.68 -20.35
N SER A 271 -4.94 19.09 -19.07
CA SER A 271 -3.69 19.18 -18.31
C SER A 271 -3.11 17.79 -18.02
N LEU A 272 -1.93 17.50 -18.56
CA LEU A 272 -1.17 16.28 -18.27
C LEU A 272 -0.79 16.14 -16.78
N LEU A 273 -0.77 17.25 -16.04
CA LEU A 273 -0.55 17.21 -14.60
C LEU A 273 -1.62 16.37 -13.90
N ASN A 274 -2.89 16.47 -14.33
CA ASN A 274 -3.98 15.71 -13.74
C ASN A 274 -3.83 14.20 -13.97
N MET A 275 -3.20 13.79 -15.06
CA MET A 275 -2.87 12.40 -15.33
C MET A 275 -1.88 11.82 -14.30
N VAL A 276 -0.86 12.60 -13.91
CA VAL A 276 0.22 12.13 -13.01
C VAL A 276 -0.04 12.42 -11.52
N MET A 277 -1.07 13.18 -11.18
CA MET A 277 -1.45 13.49 -9.79
C MET A 277 -1.55 12.26 -8.88
N PRO A 278 -2.09 11.10 -9.31
CA PRO A 278 -2.12 9.92 -8.46
C PRO A 278 -0.72 9.42 -8.04
N LEU A 279 0.30 9.62 -8.86
CA LEU A 279 1.68 9.28 -8.49
C LEU A 279 2.23 10.24 -7.43
N PHE A 280 1.88 11.53 -7.48
CA PHE A 280 2.22 12.45 -6.40
C PHE A 280 1.53 12.08 -5.08
N ALA A 281 0.32 11.51 -5.13
CA ALA A 281 -0.37 11.03 -3.94
C ALA A 281 0.41 9.91 -3.21
N VAL A 282 1.26 9.14 -3.91
CA VAL A 282 2.12 8.12 -3.29
C VAL A 282 3.11 8.73 -2.27
N ILE A 283 3.47 10.02 -2.42
CA ILE A 283 4.33 10.75 -1.47
C ILE A 283 3.69 10.76 -0.08
N PHE A 284 2.35 10.63 0.02
CA PHE A 284 1.64 10.50 1.29
C PHE A 284 2.12 9.30 2.14
N LEU A 285 2.69 8.27 1.55
CA LEU A 285 3.30 7.17 2.30
C LEU A 285 4.49 7.60 3.18
N ILE A 286 5.15 8.72 2.85
CA ILE A 286 6.30 9.21 3.63
C ILE A 286 5.88 9.63 5.04
N PRO A 287 4.92 10.57 5.23
CA PRO A 287 4.45 10.91 6.57
C PRO A 287 3.81 9.72 7.29
N CYS A 288 3.10 8.82 6.59
CA CYS A 288 2.57 7.59 7.17
C CYS A 288 3.69 6.70 7.75
N TYR A 289 4.77 6.51 6.99
CA TYR A 289 5.94 5.76 7.45
C TYR A 289 6.64 6.43 8.63
N VAL A 290 6.79 7.76 8.61
CA VAL A 290 7.37 8.50 9.74
C VAL A 290 6.55 8.29 11.00
N LEU A 291 5.22 8.41 10.90
CA LEU A 291 4.30 8.19 12.02
C LEU A 291 4.41 6.74 12.55
N TRP A 292 4.47 5.75 11.67
CA TRP A 292 4.72 4.36 12.04
C TRP A 292 6.02 4.20 12.82
N ARG A 293 7.13 4.80 12.34
CA ARG A 293 8.43 4.74 13.02
C ARG A 293 8.40 5.40 14.41
N VAL A 294 7.67 6.49 14.56
CA VAL A 294 7.44 7.14 15.87
C VAL A 294 6.65 6.21 16.78
N GLY A 295 5.56 5.61 16.28
CA GLY A 295 4.76 4.65 17.04
C GLY A 295 5.56 3.45 17.54
N VAL A 296 6.34 2.82 16.65
CA VAL A 296 7.21 1.68 17.02
C VAL A 296 8.22 2.05 18.13
N ARG A 297 8.76 3.28 18.10
CA ARG A 297 9.68 3.73 19.16
C ARG A 297 9.01 3.95 20.51
N HIS A 298 7.72 4.28 20.52
CA HIS A 298 6.94 4.50 21.73
C HIS A 298 6.23 3.24 22.24
N TYR A 299 6.30 2.16 21.47
CA TYR A 299 5.66 0.91 21.85
C TYR A 299 6.23 0.37 23.16
N LYS A 300 5.33 0.07 24.09
CA LYS A 300 5.62 -0.65 25.33
C LYS A 300 4.86 -1.97 25.27
N SER A 301 5.57 -3.07 25.50
CA SER A 301 4.95 -4.39 25.59
C SER A 301 3.86 -4.40 26.65
N SER A 302 2.67 -4.88 26.30
CA SER A 302 1.56 -5.09 27.24
C SER A 302 1.63 -6.48 27.91
N GLY A 303 2.58 -7.31 27.50
CA GLY A 303 2.80 -8.64 28.00
C GLY A 303 3.86 -8.63 29.10
N SER A 304 3.45 -8.47 30.31
CA SER A 304 4.24 -8.79 31.51
C SER A 304 3.78 -10.11 32.07
#